data_a74c64dcfa5b9f9be2abb313b205a321
#
_entry.id   a74c64dcfa5b9f9be2abb313b205a321
#
_cell.length_a   1.000
_cell.length_b   1.000
_cell.length_c   1.000
_cell.angle_alpha   90.00
_cell.angle_beta   90.00
_cell.angle_gamma   90.00
#
_symmetry.space_group_name_H-M   'P 1'
#
loop_
_entity.id
_entity.type
_entity.pdbx_description
1 polymer ?
#
loop_
_entity_poly.entity_id
_entity_poly.type
_entity_poly.pdbx_seq_one_letter_code
_entity_poly.pdbx_strand_id
1 'polypeptide(L)'
;MKQSVHKKRPVHTKQVHKKSKILKKSQYYRQQQLRYRIFGVAAILVVVLLLLLIRGCSSTKAKSVSSDQVQTEEKLTVTPEPAMDPVSLTISVVGDCTLGTDEEFDYDTSLNAYYDNNGPDYFFANVKNIFEADNLTIANFEGTLTDSEDREDKQFAFKAPASYADILTAGSVEAVNTANNHSHDYGDQSFDDTLSALDAAGIIHFGYDETAVTEVNGIKVGMVGIYELNDHLGREEQLKQNIEKVKKDGAQLIICLLYTSDAAD
;
A
#
# COMPACT_ATOMS: atom_id res chain seq x y z
N MET A 1 49.62 -6.89 -39.37
CA MET A 1 49.00 -7.91 -38.50
C MET A 1 49.35 -7.60 -37.05
N LYS A 2 48.42 -7.01 -36.28
CA LYS A 2 48.53 -6.81 -34.81
C LYS A 2 47.46 -7.66 -34.14
N GLN A 3 47.87 -8.70 -33.41
CA GLN A 3 46.97 -9.54 -32.63
C GLN A 3 46.57 -8.80 -31.35
N SER A 4 45.29 -8.64 -31.16
CA SER A 4 44.66 -8.13 -29.92
C SER A 4 44.56 -9.27 -28.93
N VAL A 5 45.27 -9.14 -27.80
CA VAL A 5 45.20 -10.07 -26.68
C VAL A 5 44.07 -9.64 -25.74
N HIS A 6 42.95 -10.36 -25.77
CA HIS A 6 41.88 -10.19 -24.82
C HIS A 6 42.27 -10.79 -23.46
N LYS A 7 42.56 -9.96 -22.46
CA LYS A 7 42.72 -10.36 -21.05
C LYS A 7 41.36 -10.71 -20.44
N LYS A 8 41.05 -11.98 -20.25
CA LYS A 8 39.93 -12.43 -19.43
C LYS A 8 40.18 -12.10 -17.97
N ARG A 9 39.29 -11.31 -17.33
CA ARG A 9 39.33 -11.05 -15.87
C ARG A 9 38.89 -12.32 -15.11
N PRO A 10 39.49 -12.65 -13.95
CA PRO A 10 39.19 -13.89 -13.23
C PRO A 10 37.82 -13.83 -12.56
N VAL A 11 36.99 -14.82 -12.83
CA VAL A 11 35.63 -15.03 -12.31
C VAL A 11 35.63 -15.25 -10.77
N HIS A 12 36.77 -15.56 -10.17
CA HIS A 12 36.89 -15.92 -8.75
C HIS A 12 36.61 -14.76 -7.77
N THR A 13 36.82 -13.50 -8.16
CA THR A 13 36.68 -12.34 -7.27
C THR A 13 35.21 -11.96 -7.00
N LYS A 14 34.31 -12.22 -7.95
CA LYS A 14 32.86 -11.93 -7.77
C LYS A 14 32.18 -12.90 -6.78
N GLN A 15 32.58 -14.18 -6.76
CA GLN A 15 32.00 -15.17 -5.84
C GLN A 15 32.39 -14.94 -4.37
N VAL A 16 33.61 -14.49 -4.11
CA VAL A 16 34.07 -14.21 -2.73
C VAL A 16 33.33 -12.99 -2.17
N HIS A 17 33.11 -11.96 -2.99
CA HIS A 17 32.39 -10.75 -2.56
C HIS A 17 30.90 -11.03 -2.27
N LYS A 18 30.25 -11.89 -3.06
CA LYS A 18 28.84 -12.29 -2.86
C LYS A 18 28.67 -13.10 -1.57
N LYS A 19 29.57 -14.02 -1.28
CA LYS A 19 29.58 -14.80 -0.01
C LYS A 19 29.78 -13.91 1.22
N SER A 20 30.64 -12.90 1.15
CA SER A 20 30.90 -11.99 2.29
C SER A 20 29.70 -11.08 2.59
N LYS A 21 28.96 -10.63 1.57
CA LYS A 21 27.72 -9.85 1.75
C LYS A 21 26.61 -10.69 2.39
N ILE A 22 26.43 -11.93 1.95
CA ILE A 22 25.42 -12.86 2.51
C ILE A 22 25.71 -13.16 3.99
N LEU A 23 26.98 -13.40 4.35
CA LEU A 23 27.39 -13.64 5.74
C LEU A 23 27.14 -12.42 6.64
N LYS A 24 27.44 -11.20 6.16
CA LYS A 24 27.16 -9.96 6.89
C LYS A 24 25.66 -9.74 7.09
N LYS A 25 24.83 -10.03 6.07
CA LYS A 25 23.37 -9.90 6.14
C LYS A 25 22.79 -10.92 7.15
N SER A 26 23.28 -12.17 7.15
CA SER A 26 22.88 -13.20 8.11
C SER A 26 23.26 -12.86 9.57
N GLN A 27 24.43 -12.27 9.80
CA GLN A 27 24.84 -11.82 11.13
C GLN A 27 24.00 -10.64 11.63
N TYR A 28 23.63 -9.72 10.76
CA TYR A 28 22.75 -8.59 11.08
C TYR A 28 21.37 -9.07 11.54
N TYR A 29 20.75 -9.99 10.81
CA TYR A 29 19.44 -10.56 11.21
C TYR A 29 19.49 -11.34 12.52
N ARG A 30 20.58 -12.09 12.78
CA ARG A 30 20.78 -12.76 14.08
C ARG A 30 20.87 -11.77 15.23
N GLN A 31 21.56 -10.65 15.04
CA GLN A 31 21.67 -9.61 16.08
C GLN A 31 20.33 -8.92 16.32
N GLN A 32 19.55 -8.66 15.29
CA GLN A 32 18.20 -8.12 15.40
C GLN A 32 17.29 -9.07 16.20
N GLN A 33 17.25 -10.34 15.85
CA GLN A 33 16.43 -11.32 16.56
C GLN A 33 16.83 -11.47 18.04
N LEU A 34 18.13 -11.38 18.36
CA LEU A 34 18.59 -11.41 19.73
C LEU A 34 18.11 -10.17 20.52
N ARG A 35 18.14 -8.99 19.91
CA ARG A 35 17.61 -7.76 20.51
C ARG A 35 16.12 -7.88 20.82
N TYR A 36 15.29 -8.31 19.87
CA TYR A 36 13.86 -8.50 20.11
C TYR A 36 13.57 -9.51 21.22
N ARG A 37 14.34 -10.60 21.33
CA ARG A 37 14.21 -11.55 22.45
C ARG A 37 14.53 -10.92 23.79
N ILE A 38 15.58 -10.11 23.87
CA ILE A 38 15.96 -9.40 25.10
C ILE A 38 14.90 -8.38 25.50
N PHE A 39 14.36 -7.59 24.52
CA PHE A 39 13.30 -6.64 24.80
C PHE A 39 12.00 -7.33 25.22
N GLY A 40 11.64 -8.45 24.59
CA GLY A 40 10.48 -9.25 24.98
C GLY A 40 10.56 -9.77 26.43
N VAL A 41 11.73 -10.29 26.84
CA VAL A 41 11.94 -10.74 28.22
C VAL A 41 11.89 -9.56 29.21
N ALA A 42 12.48 -8.43 28.85
CA ALA A 42 12.43 -7.22 29.69
C ALA A 42 11.00 -6.70 29.87
N ALA A 43 10.20 -6.68 28.81
CA ALA A 43 8.79 -6.28 28.89
C ALA A 43 7.96 -7.20 29.78
N ILE A 44 8.17 -8.53 29.70
CA ILE A 44 7.50 -9.50 30.57
C ILE A 44 7.86 -9.27 32.04
N LEU A 45 9.13 -9.00 32.34
CA LEU A 45 9.59 -8.73 33.69
C LEU A 45 8.96 -7.45 34.26
N VAL A 46 8.81 -6.41 33.46
CA VAL A 46 8.12 -5.17 33.87
C VAL A 46 6.66 -5.43 34.19
N VAL A 47 5.95 -6.20 33.35
CA VAL A 47 4.55 -6.56 33.58
C VAL A 47 4.40 -7.37 34.87
N VAL A 48 5.27 -8.35 35.11
CA VAL A 48 5.27 -9.16 36.34
C VAL A 48 5.52 -8.28 37.56
N LEU A 49 6.46 -7.33 37.50
CA LEU A 49 6.75 -6.40 38.57
C LEU A 49 5.55 -5.50 38.88
N LEU A 50 4.85 -4.97 37.86
CA LEU A 50 3.63 -4.19 38.00
C LEU A 50 2.50 -5.00 38.63
N LEU A 51 2.31 -6.25 38.28
CA LEU A 51 1.29 -7.13 38.86
C LEU A 51 1.61 -7.46 40.32
N LEU A 52 2.87 -7.55 40.72
CA LEU A 52 3.27 -7.73 42.11
C LEU A 52 3.04 -6.48 42.95
N LEU A 53 3.25 -5.28 42.38
CA LEU A 53 2.96 -4.01 43.04
C LEU A 53 1.46 -3.81 43.27
N ILE A 54 0.61 -4.22 42.32
CA ILE A 54 -0.86 -4.14 42.46
C ILE A 54 -1.37 -5.10 43.54
N ARG A 55 -0.75 -6.28 43.75
CA ARG A 55 -1.10 -7.24 44.79
C ARG A 55 -0.68 -6.79 46.20
N GLY A 56 0.27 -5.87 46.31
CA GLY A 56 0.76 -5.34 47.58
C GLY A 56 -0.14 -4.29 48.24
N CYS A 57 -1.16 -3.76 47.54
CA CYS A 57 -2.01 -2.64 48.03
C CYS A 57 -3.46 -3.03 48.33
N SER A 58 -3.74 -4.25 48.74
CA SER A 58 -5.10 -4.66 49.12
C SER A 58 -5.17 -5.13 50.55
N SER A 59 -5.09 -4.17 51.49
CA SER A 59 -5.56 -4.38 52.86
C SER A 59 -5.83 -3.03 53.55
N THR A 60 -7.02 -2.49 53.36
CA THR A 60 -7.61 -1.52 54.32
C THR A 60 -9.11 -1.75 54.42
N LYS A 61 -9.52 -2.03 55.65
CA LYS A 61 -10.87 -2.35 56.11
C LYS A 61 -11.88 -1.28 55.70
N ALA A 62 -13.01 -1.70 55.17
CA ALA A 62 -14.21 -0.90 54.99
C ALA A 62 -14.84 -0.58 56.35
N LYS A 63 -15.05 0.70 56.63
CA LYS A 63 -15.95 1.21 57.67
C LYS A 63 -17.30 1.55 57.02
N SER A 64 -18.35 0.93 57.49
CA SER A 64 -19.73 1.23 57.15
C SER A 64 -20.13 2.61 57.67
N VAL A 65 -20.60 3.48 56.78
CA VAL A 65 -21.38 4.66 57.14
C VAL A 65 -22.67 4.61 56.34
N SER A 66 -23.77 4.48 57.09
CA SER A 66 -25.13 4.67 56.60
C SER A 66 -25.40 6.16 56.44
N SER A 67 -25.92 6.60 55.33
CA SER A 67 -26.79 7.78 55.26
C SER A 67 -27.61 7.74 53.96
N ASP A 68 -28.90 7.73 54.12
CA ASP A 68 -29.92 7.99 53.11
C ASP A 68 -29.65 9.31 52.40
N GLN A 69 -29.46 9.22 51.07
CA GLN A 69 -29.74 10.35 50.19
C GLN A 69 -30.49 9.81 48.97
N VAL A 70 -31.75 10.19 48.91
CA VAL A 70 -32.62 10.07 47.76
C VAL A 70 -31.98 10.89 46.62
N GLN A 71 -31.34 10.24 45.67
CA GLN A 71 -30.99 10.86 44.40
C GLN A 71 -32.15 10.63 43.42
N THR A 72 -32.81 11.74 43.09
CA THR A 72 -33.72 11.81 41.95
C THR A 72 -32.95 11.45 40.67
N GLU A 73 -33.18 10.28 40.14
CA GLU A 73 -32.68 9.93 38.80
C GLU A 73 -33.40 10.82 37.79
N GLU A 74 -32.70 11.82 37.31
CA GLU A 74 -33.08 12.52 36.08
C GLU A 74 -32.94 11.53 34.93
N LYS A 75 -34.06 10.95 34.51
CA LYS A 75 -34.17 10.08 33.35
C LYS A 75 -33.86 10.93 32.14
N LEU A 76 -32.58 10.94 31.72
CA LEU A 76 -32.17 11.45 30.43
C LEU A 76 -32.96 10.67 29.37
N THR A 77 -34.02 11.26 28.86
CA THR A 77 -34.70 10.80 27.65
C THR A 77 -33.74 11.07 26.50
N VAL A 78 -32.91 10.08 26.17
CA VAL A 78 -32.20 10.05 24.92
C VAL A 78 -33.28 9.96 23.83
N THR A 79 -33.58 11.07 23.20
CA THR A 79 -34.36 11.07 21.97
C THR A 79 -33.57 10.20 20.97
N PRO A 80 -34.12 9.11 20.45
CA PRO A 80 -33.41 8.33 19.45
C PRO A 80 -33.15 9.26 18.27
N GLU A 81 -31.86 9.38 17.91
CA GLU A 81 -31.44 10.03 16.68
C GLU A 81 -32.23 9.37 15.53
N PRO A 82 -32.81 10.13 14.61
CA PRO A 82 -33.57 9.55 13.51
C PRO A 82 -32.66 8.56 12.80
N ALA A 83 -33.09 7.30 12.73
CA ALA A 83 -32.39 6.27 12.00
C ALA A 83 -32.27 6.73 10.54
N MET A 84 -31.05 7.05 10.11
CA MET A 84 -30.78 7.34 8.70
C MET A 84 -31.12 6.10 7.88
N ASP A 85 -31.73 6.30 6.72
CA ASP A 85 -31.93 5.18 5.80
C ASP A 85 -30.58 4.53 5.45
N PRO A 86 -30.49 3.20 5.38
CA PRO A 86 -29.25 2.54 5.06
C PRO A 86 -28.76 2.91 3.67
N VAL A 87 -27.51 3.37 3.58
CA VAL A 87 -26.83 3.65 2.31
C VAL A 87 -26.10 2.40 1.87
N SER A 88 -26.29 1.99 0.61
CA SER A 88 -25.59 0.88 -0.01
C SER A 88 -24.54 1.39 -0.98
N LEU A 89 -23.32 0.85 -0.87
CA LEU A 89 -22.21 1.10 -1.80
C LEU A 89 -21.81 -0.22 -2.47
N THR A 90 -21.63 -0.17 -3.77
CA THR A 90 -20.95 -1.21 -4.53
C THR A 90 -19.58 -0.71 -4.91
N ILE A 91 -18.53 -1.41 -4.48
CA ILE A 91 -17.14 -1.03 -4.76
C ILE A 91 -16.46 -2.21 -5.43
N SER A 92 -15.92 -1.99 -6.63
CA SER A 92 -15.07 -2.96 -7.31
C SER A 92 -13.61 -2.72 -6.94
N VAL A 93 -12.91 -3.78 -6.57
CA VAL A 93 -11.46 -3.74 -6.34
C VAL A 93 -10.83 -4.80 -7.21
N VAL A 94 -9.93 -4.39 -8.08
CA VAL A 94 -9.25 -5.29 -9.01
C VAL A 94 -7.75 -5.33 -8.74
N GLY A 95 -7.10 -6.37 -9.22
CA GLY A 95 -5.66 -6.58 -9.04
C GLY A 95 -4.80 -5.70 -9.94
N ASP A 96 -3.68 -6.26 -10.37
CA ASP A 96 -2.64 -5.54 -11.08
C ASP A 96 -3.09 -5.12 -12.48
N CYS A 97 -3.05 -3.81 -12.70
CA CYS A 97 -3.24 -3.17 -13.99
C CYS A 97 -1.87 -2.68 -14.48
N THR A 98 -1.14 -3.56 -15.16
CA THR A 98 0.17 -3.25 -15.73
C THR A 98 -0.01 -2.50 -17.06
N LEU A 99 -0.13 -1.17 -16.97
CA LEU A 99 -0.36 -0.31 -18.14
C LEU A 99 0.95 0.17 -18.77
N GLY A 100 1.75 -0.76 -19.20
CA GLY A 100 3.05 -0.49 -19.83
C GLY A 100 3.64 -1.74 -20.43
N THR A 101 4.81 -1.58 -20.98
CA THR A 101 5.60 -2.71 -21.49
C THR A 101 7.06 -2.56 -21.09
N ASP A 102 7.78 -3.67 -20.99
CA ASP A 102 9.23 -3.64 -20.88
C ASP A 102 9.83 -3.34 -22.26
N GLU A 103 10.86 -2.51 -22.31
CA GLU A 103 11.54 -2.15 -23.57
C GLU A 103 12.26 -3.33 -24.25
N GLU A 104 12.51 -4.41 -23.49
CA GLU A 104 13.08 -5.64 -24.03
C GLU A 104 12.04 -6.57 -24.66
N PHE A 105 10.74 -6.27 -24.53
CA PHE A 105 9.68 -7.09 -25.12
C PHE A 105 9.49 -6.78 -26.60
N ASP A 106 9.03 -7.81 -27.35
CA ASP A 106 8.66 -7.64 -28.75
C ASP A 106 7.46 -6.69 -28.87
N TYR A 107 7.63 -5.58 -29.59
CA TYR A 107 6.60 -4.58 -29.78
C TYR A 107 5.29 -5.18 -30.32
N ASP A 108 5.35 -6.05 -31.32
CA ASP A 108 4.15 -6.58 -32.01
C ASP A 108 3.20 -7.35 -31.07
N THR A 109 3.70 -7.82 -29.93
CA THR A 109 2.94 -8.53 -28.90
C THR A 109 2.77 -7.73 -27.61
N SER A 110 3.25 -6.48 -27.60
CA SER A 110 3.24 -5.62 -26.43
C SER A 110 1.88 -4.94 -26.21
N LEU A 111 1.64 -4.47 -24.98
CA LEU A 111 0.49 -3.63 -24.65
C LEU A 111 0.47 -2.36 -25.52
N ASN A 112 1.64 -1.80 -25.83
CA ASN A 112 1.78 -0.61 -26.67
C ASN A 112 1.24 -0.85 -28.09
N ALA A 113 1.53 -1.99 -28.70
CA ALA A 113 0.99 -2.34 -30.01
C ALA A 113 -0.54 -2.49 -29.98
N TYR A 114 -1.09 -3.06 -28.89
CA TYR A 114 -2.54 -3.14 -28.74
C TYR A 114 -3.18 -1.76 -28.57
N TYR A 115 -2.55 -0.87 -27.81
CA TYR A 115 -3.03 0.50 -27.63
C TYR A 115 -3.02 1.27 -28.95
N ASP A 116 -1.92 1.19 -29.72
CA ASP A 116 -1.79 1.89 -31.00
C ASP A 116 -2.81 1.41 -32.04
N ASN A 117 -3.17 0.13 -31.99
CA ASN A 117 -4.11 -0.46 -32.94
C ASN A 117 -5.59 -0.31 -32.55
N ASN A 118 -5.91 -0.22 -31.24
CA ASN A 118 -7.28 -0.32 -30.76
C ASN A 118 -7.71 0.88 -29.87
N GLY A 119 -6.79 1.70 -29.40
CA GLY A 119 -7.06 2.79 -28.48
C GLY A 119 -7.35 2.34 -27.05
N PRO A 120 -7.61 3.31 -26.15
CA PRO A 120 -7.76 3.07 -24.71
C PRO A 120 -8.99 2.24 -24.35
N ASP A 121 -10.09 2.35 -25.09
CA ASP A 121 -11.36 1.63 -24.82
C ASP A 121 -11.26 0.12 -24.90
N TYR A 122 -10.21 -0.40 -25.57
CA TYR A 122 -10.03 -1.82 -25.78
C TYR A 122 -9.80 -2.62 -24.49
N PHE A 123 -9.01 -2.08 -23.56
CA PHE A 123 -8.45 -2.87 -22.46
C PHE A 123 -9.48 -3.31 -21.42
N PHE A 124 -10.44 -2.46 -21.10
CA PHE A 124 -11.52 -2.76 -20.15
C PHE A 124 -12.85 -3.11 -20.82
N ALA A 125 -12.90 -3.24 -22.16
CA ALA A 125 -14.14 -3.44 -22.92
C ALA A 125 -15.05 -4.57 -22.38
N ASN A 126 -14.45 -5.64 -21.86
CA ASN A 126 -15.19 -6.82 -21.37
C ASN A 126 -15.70 -6.67 -19.93
N VAL A 127 -15.24 -5.69 -19.15
CA VAL A 127 -15.59 -5.48 -17.75
C VAL A 127 -16.14 -4.09 -17.47
N LYS A 128 -16.03 -3.16 -18.40
CA LYS A 128 -16.45 -1.78 -18.28
C LYS A 128 -17.89 -1.62 -17.76
N ASN A 129 -18.80 -2.45 -18.26
CA ASN A 129 -20.20 -2.42 -17.83
C ASN A 129 -20.39 -2.79 -16.34
N ILE A 130 -19.44 -3.52 -15.74
CA ILE A 130 -19.45 -3.83 -14.31
C ILE A 130 -19.00 -2.61 -13.52
N PHE A 131 -17.91 -1.97 -13.97
CA PHE A 131 -17.34 -0.77 -13.34
C PHE A 131 -18.26 0.45 -13.45
N GLU A 132 -18.91 0.63 -14.60
CA GLU A 132 -19.93 1.68 -14.78
C GLU A 132 -21.19 1.49 -13.90
N ALA A 133 -21.45 0.25 -13.45
CA ALA A 133 -22.60 -0.06 -12.61
C ALA A 133 -22.32 0.01 -11.12
N ASP A 134 -21.07 0.11 -10.71
CA ASP A 134 -20.69 0.27 -9.31
C ASP A 134 -20.63 1.77 -8.90
N ASN A 135 -20.13 2.04 -7.71
CA ASN A 135 -20.03 3.39 -7.18
C ASN A 135 -18.57 3.86 -7.08
N LEU A 136 -17.63 2.93 -7.14
CA LEU A 136 -16.19 3.20 -7.10
C LEU A 136 -15.43 1.96 -7.55
N THR A 137 -14.61 2.07 -8.58
CA THR A 137 -13.66 1.04 -8.98
C THR A 137 -12.24 1.45 -8.60
N ILE A 138 -11.55 0.54 -7.92
CA ILE A 138 -10.17 0.72 -7.46
C ILE A 138 -9.29 -0.37 -8.08
N ALA A 139 -8.14 0.01 -8.66
CA ALA A 139 -7.16 -0.91 -9.21
C ALA A 139 -5.77 -0.76 -8.55
N ASN A 140 -4.92 -1.78 -8.67
CA ASN A 140 -3.49 -1.60 -8.43
C ASN A 140 -2.84 -1.18 -9.75
N PHE A 141 -2.34 0.07 -9.81
CA PHE A 141 -1.62 0.58 -10.97
C PHE A 141 -0.17 0.11 -10.90
N GLU A 142 0.22 -0.74 -11.84
CA GLU A 142 1.55 -1.33 -11.89
C GLU A 142 2.33 -0.84 -13.10
N GLY A 143 3.58 -0.39 -12.88
CA GLY A 143 4.40 0.24 -13.92
C GLY A 143 4.47 1.77 -13.78
N THR A 144 4.99 2.43 -14.80
CA THR A 144 5.23 3.88 -14.81
C THR A 144 4.71 4.55 -16.09
N LEU A 145 4.16 5.76 -15.93
CA LEU A 145 3.76 6.62 -17.05
C LEU A 145 4.78 7.74 -17.20
N THR A 146 5.81 7.51 -18.00
CA THR A 146 6.98 8.41 -18.08
C THR A 146 7.70 8.32 -19.42
N ASP A 147 8.41 9.37 -19.75
CA ASP A 147 9.40 9.40 -20.83
C ASP A 147 10.84 9.18 -20.32
N SER A 148 11.03 8.90 -19.01
CA SER A 148 12.34 8.61 -18.43
C SER A 148 13.00 7.40 -19.08
N GLU A 149 14.32 7.47 -19.27
CA GLU A 149 15.18 6.40 -19.79
C GLU A 149 16.01 5.73 -18.66
N ASP A 150 15.79 6.11 -17.41
CA ASP A 150 16.54 5.63 -16.24
C ASP A 150 15.98 4.30 -15.72
N ARG A 151 16.06 3.26 -16.57
CA ARG A 151 15.54 1.93 -16.29
C ARG A 151 16.28 1.28 -15.12
N GLU A 152 15.54 0.81 -14.13
CA GLU A 152 16.07 0.03 -13.00
C GLU A 152 16.69 -1.31 -13.45
N ASP A 153 17.78 -1.74 -12.79
CA ASP A 153 18.45 -3.03 -13.05
C ASP A 153 17.66 -4.19 -12.44
N LYS A 154 16.53 -4.52 -13.02
CA LYS A 154 15.60 -5.59 -12.62
C LYS A 154 15.13 -6.38 -13.84
N GLN A 155 14.54 -7.55 -13.60
CA GLN A 155 14.13 -8.46 -14.66
C GLN A 155 13.07 -7.84 -15.56
N PHE A 156 12.07 -7.20 -15.00
CA PHE A 156 10.99 -6.53 -15.70
C PHE A 156 10.87 -5.09 -15.22
N ALA A 157 10.75 -4.15 -16.15
CA ALA A 157 10.52 -2.75 -15.87
C ALA A 157 9.52 -2.18 -16.90
N PHE A 158 8.37 -1.69 -16.41
CA PHE A 158 7.26 -1.31 -17.25
C PHE A 158 7.13 0.20 -17.37
N LYS A 159 7.07 0.70 -18.60
CA LYS A 159 6.72 2.09 -18.88
C LYS A 159 5.77 2.25 -20.06
N ALA A 160 5.04 3.36 -20.02
CA ALA A 160 4.19 3.83 -21.11
C ALA A 160 4.15 5.36 -21.13
N PRO A 161 3.72 5.98 -22.23
CA PRO A 161 3.41 7.40 -22.28
C PRO A 161 2.32 7.80 -21.29
N ALA A 162 2.34 9.06 -20.81
CA ALA A 162 1.33 9.62 -19.91
C ALA A 162 -0.13 9.42 -20.39
N SER A 163 -0.34 9.41 -21.72
CA SER A 163 -1.66 9.19 -22.33
C SER A 163 -2.29 7.82 -22.01
N TYR A 164 -1.52 6.86 -21.47
CA TYR A 164 -2.08 5.57 -21.10
C TYR A 164 -2.94 5.63 -19.85
N ALA A 165 -2.90 6.72 -19.08
CA ALA A 165 -3.91 7.00 -18.06
C ALA A 165 -5.34 7.03 -18.62
N ASP A 166 -5.50 7.33 -19.93
CA ASP A 166 -6.80 7.29 -20.62
C ASP A 166 -7.41 5.88 -20.66
N ILE A 167 -6.62 4.82 -20.50
CA ILE A 167 -7.13 3.45 -20.38
C ILE A 167 -8.00 3.31 -19.13
N LEU A 168 -7.57 3.89 -18.01
CA LEU A 168 -8.31 3.86 -16.74
C LEU A 168 -9.63 4.61 -16.86
N THR A 169 -9.62 5.83 -17.39
CA THR A 169 -10.82 6.64 -17.60
C THR A 169 -11.77 5.99 -18.59
N ALA A 170 -11.27 5.44 -19.68
CA ALA A 170 -12.06 4.68 -20.66
C ALA A 170 -12.70 3.44 -20.05
N GLY A 171 -12.06 2.84 -19.03
CA GLY A 171 -12.50 1.66 -18.31
C GLY A 171 -13.44 1.92 -17.14
N SER A 172 -13.73 3.17 -16.78
CA SER A 172 -14.46 3.56 -15.55
C SER A 172 -13.74 3.11 -14.28
N VAL A 173 -12.43 3.36 -14.22
CA VAL A 173 -11.61 3.18 -13.02
C VAL A 173 -11.38 4.56 -12.41
N GLU A 174 -11.85 4.80 -11.18
CA GLU A 174 -11.80 6.10 -10.54
C GLU A 174 -10.59 6.29 -9.66
N ALA A 175 -10.05 5.19 -9.08
CA ALA A 175 -8.95 5.28 -8.14
C ALA A 175 -7.92 4.17 -8.34
N VAL A 176 -6.65 4.47 -8.04
CA VAL A 176 -5.57 3.49 -8.13
C VAL A 176 -4.63 3.54 -6.93
N ASN A 177 -4.20 2.34 -6.50
CA ASN A 177 -3.04 2.19 -5.63
C ASN A 177 -1.77 2.27 -6.45
N THR A 178 -0.79 3.05 -5.99
CA THR A 178 0.53 3.20 -6.62
C THR A 178 1.66 2.57 -5.81
N ALA A 179 1.35 1.95 -4.66
CA ALA A 179 2.35 1.34 -3.80
C ALA A 179 2.58 -0.14 -4.15
N ASN A 180 3.53 -0.40 -5.06
CA ASN A 180 3.91 -1.74 -5.50
C ASN A 180 5.39 -1.80 -5.96
N ASN A 181 5.84 -2.96 -6.42
CA ASN A 181 7.24 -3.18 -6.83
C ASN A 181 7.61 -2.56 -8.18
N HIS A 182 6.64 -2.09 -8.96
CA HIS A 182 6.84 -1.48 -10.29
C HIS A 182 6.64 0.04 -10.31
N SER A 183 6.42 0.67 -9.16
CA SER A 183 6.14 2.11 -9.07
C SER A 183 7.31 2.99 -9.48
N HIS A 184 8.55 2.49 -9.40
CA HIS A 184 9.79 3.23 -9.66
C HIS A 184 10.64 2.56 -10.72
N ASP A 185 10.04 1.87 -11.68
CA ASP A 185 10.75 1.08 -12.69
C ASP A 185 11.75 1.89 -13.53
N TYR A 186 11.54 3.20 -13.62
CA TYR A 186 12.43 4.15 -14.31
C TYR A 186 12.87 5.30 -13.38
N GLY A 187 13.13 4.97 -12.10
CA GLY A 187 13.62 5.89 -11.07
C GLY A 187 12.53 6.75 -10.44
N ASP A 188 12.92 7.60 -9.47
CA ASP A 188 11.99 8.44 -8.72
C ASP A 188 11.22 9.41 -9.63
N GLN A 189 11.86 9.94 -10.69
CA GLN A 189 11.19 10.83 -11.65
C GLN A 189 10.02 10.13 -12.34
N SER A 190 10.14 8.84 -12.64
CA SER A 190 9.06 8.08 -13.28
C SER A 190 7.83 7.93 -12.39
N PHE A 191 8.02 7.86 -11.07
CA PHE A 191 6.94 7.88 -10.11
C PHE A 191 6.21 9.22 -10.10
N ASP A 192 6.95 10.33 -10.01
CA ASP A 192 6.39 11.69 -10.04
C ASP A 192 5.64 11.97 -11.36
N ASP A 193 6.18 11.51 -12.49
CA ASP A 193 5.55 11.61 -13.80
C ASP A 193 4.23 10.83 -13.83
N THR A 194 4.22 9.63 -13.24
CA THR A 194 3.03 8.77 -13.14
C THR A 194 1.92 9.45 -12.34
N LEU A 195 2.24 9.99 -11.16
CA LEU A 195 1.26 10.72 -10.35
C LEU A 195 0.70 11.92 -11.12
N SER A 196 1.56 12.67 -11.81
CA SER A 196 1.16 13.80 -12.65
C SER A 196 0.23 13.40 -13.80
N ALA A 197 0.48 12.24 -14.43
CA ALA A 197 -0.38 11.72 -15.49
C ALA A 197 -1.75 11.28 -14.97
N LEU A 198 -1.79 10.63 -13.80
CA LEU A 198 -3.03 10.24 -13.12
C LEU A 198 -3.86 11.46 -12.72
N ASP A 199 -3.21 12.50 -12.15
CA ASP A 199 -3.85 13.77 -11.82
C ASP A 199 -4.45 14.42 -13.06
N ALA A 200 -3.72 14.49 -14.17
CA ALA A 200 -4.19 15.06 -15.42
C ALA A 200 -5.39 14.31 -16.01
N ALA A 201 -5.47 13.02 -15.79
CA ALA A 201 -6.59 12.16 -16.18
C ALA A 201 -7.77 12.21 -15.20
N GLY A 202 -7.62 12.87 -14.03
CA GLY A 202 -8.63 12.92 -12.98
C GLY A 202 -8.79 11.61 -12.20
N ILE A 203 -7.78 10.74 -12.22
CA ILE A 203 -7.74 9.49 -11.48
C ILE A 203 -7.23 9.75 -10.07
N ILE A 204 -7.99 9.34 -9.06
CA ILE A 204 -7.56 9.40 -7.66
C ILE A 204 -6.43 8.39 -7.46
N HIS A 205 -5.32 8.83 -6.88
CA HIS A 205 -4.22 7.91 -6.55
C HIS A 205 -3.91 7.94 -5.04
N PHE A 206 -3.41 6.83 -4.54
CA PHE A 206 -3.00 6.65 -3.15
C PHE A 206 -1.95 5.54 -3.08
N GLY A 207 -1.17 5.55 -2.02
CA GLY A 207 -0.10 4.57 -1.81
C GLY A 207 1.12 5.18 -1.14
N TYR A 208 1.95 4.38 -0.50
CA TYR A 208 3.08 4.84 0.33
C TYR A 208 2.61 5.84 1.41
N ASP A 209 3.07 7.09 1.35
CA ASP A 209 2.69 8.15 2.29
C ASP A 209 1.45 8.93 1.85
N GLU A 210 0.99 8.71 0.62
CA GLU A 210 -0.21 9.36 0.07
C GLU A 210 -1.46 8.59 0.44
N THR A 211 -2.50 9.34 0.78
CA THR A 211 -3.81 8.82 1.12
C THR A 211 -4.88 9.62 0.40
N ALA A 212 -5.99 8.99 0.06
CA ALA A 212 -7.11 9.68 -0.55
C ALA A 212 -8.39 9.52 0.29
N VAL A 213 -9.26 10.54 0.24
CA VAL A 213 -10.63 10.46 0.75
C VAL A 213 -11.56 11.03 -0.32
N THR A 214 -12.54 10.25 -0.72
CA THR A 214 -13.56 10.68 -1.69
C THR A 214 -14.96 10.43 -1.13
N GLU A 215 -15.95 11.17 -1.59
CA GLU A 215 -17.33 10.98 -1.17
C GLU A 215 -18.09 10.18 -2.23
N VAL A 216 -18.69 9.07 -1.82
CA VAL A 216 -19.45 8.15 -2.66
C VAL A 216 -20.82 7.96 -2.03
N ASN A 217 -21.88 8.38 -2.70
CA ASN A 217 -23.26 8.33 -2.19
C ASN A 217 -23.43 8.90 -0.78
N GLY A 218 -22.71 9.99 -0.46
CA GLY A 218 -22.74 10.64 0.85
C GLY A 218 -21.88 9.97 1.92
N ILE A 219 -21.16 8.89 1.59
CA ILE A 219 -20.22 8.20 2.47
C ILE A 219 -18.79 8.59 2.08
N LYS A 220 -18.02 9.07 3.04
CA LYS A 220 -16.59 9.35 2.85
C LYS A 220 -15.80 8.05 2.91
N VAL A 221 -15.20 7.69 1.78
CA VAL A 221 -14.35 6.52 1.61
C VAL A 221 -12.90 6.94 1.65
N GLY A 222 -12.15 6.48 2.65
CA GLY A 222 -10.70 6.66 2.77
C GLY A 222 -9.97 5.51 2.10
N MET A 223 -8.91 5.81 1.36
CA MET A 223 -8.08 4.82 0.67
C MET A 223 -6.64 4.96 1.13
N VAL A 224 -6.03 3.83 1.48
CA VAL A 224 -4.63 3.72 1.88
C VAL A 224 -3.99 2.54 1.18
N GLY A 225 -2.77 2.71 0.69
CA GLY A 225 -2.01 1.68 0.01
C GLY A 225 -0.66 1.45 0.70
N ILE A 226 -0.26 0.19 0.82
CA ILE A 226 1.00 -0.18 1.47
C ILE A 226 1.72 -1.23 0.63
N TYR A 227 3.00 -0.99 0.40
CA TYR A 227 3.92 -1.94 -0.23
C TYR A 227 4.80 -2.57 0.85
N GLU A 228 4.60 -3.87 1.13
CA GLU A 228 5.30 -4.53 2.22
C GLU A 228 6.24 -5.67 1.77
N LEU A 229 6.32 -5.94 0.47
CA LEU A 229 7.08 -7.05 -0.10
C LEU A 229 8.54 -7.11 0.39
N ASN A 230 9.23 -5.96 0.46
CA ASN A 230 10.63 -5.91 0.87
C ASN A 230 10.84 -5.61 2.35
N ASP A 231 9.95 -4.82 2.96
CA ASP A 231 10.13 -4.28 4.31
C ASP A 231 9.26 -5.00 5.35
N HIS A 232 8.32 -5.84 4.91
CA HIS A 232 7.40 -6.59 5.76
C HIS A 232 6.79 -5.72 6.86
N LEU A 233 6.86 -6.13 8.11
CA LEU A 233 6.33 -5.37 9.26
C LEU A 233 6.99 -3.99 9.45
N GLY A 234 8.03 -3.64 8.71
CA GLY A 234 8.62 -2.29 8.72
C GLY A 234 7.66 -1.21 8.25
N ARG A 235 6.62 -1.58 7.51
CA ARG A 235 5.58 -0.65 7.02
C ARG A 235 4.37 -0.51 7.95
N GLU A 236 4.30 -1.24 9.05
CA GLU A 236 3.16 -1.22 9.98
C GLU A 236 2.88 0.18 10.53
N GLU A 237 3.92 0.93 10.90
CA GLU A 237 3.78 2.27 11.45
C GLU A 237 3.25 3.27 10.41
N GLN A 238 3.74 3.20 9.16
CA GLN A 238 3.23 3.99 8.05
C GLN A 238 1.75 3.72 7.81
N LEU A 239 1.34 2.45 7.78
CA LEU A 239 -0.07 2.07 7.63
C LEU A 239 -0.95 2.67 8.73
N LYS A 240 -0.51 2.60 9.99
CA LYS A 240 -1.24 3.20 11.12
C LYS A 240 -1.41 4.71 10.96
N GLN A 241 -0.34 5.42 10.58
CA GLN A 241 -0.38 6.86 10.34
C GLN A 241 -1.33 7.22 9.20
N ASN A 242 -1.31 6.47 8.10
CA ASN A 242 -2.20 6.67 6.97
C ASN A 242 -3.66 6.43 7.35
N ILE A 243 -3.96 5.39 8.14
CA ILE A 243 -5.31 5.11 8.64
C ILE A 243 -5.79 6.26 9.55
N GLU A 244 -4.96 6.74 10.46
CA GLU A 244 -5.32 7.87 11.34
C GLU A 244 -5.52 9.17 10.54
N LYS A 245 -4.75 9.38 9.47
CA LYS A 245 -4.92 10.53 8.57
C LYS A 245 -6.28 10.51 7.89
N VAL A 246 -6.67 9.41 7.22
CA VAL A 246 -7.96 9.34 6.54
C VAL A 246 -9.14 9.40 7.52
N LYS A 247 -9.01 8.87 8.74
CA LYS A 247 -10.02 9.04 9.80
C LYS A 247 -10.18 10.51 10.17
N LYS A 248 -9.07 11.23 10.36
CA LYS A 248 -9.07 12.66 10.67
C LYS A 248 -9.71 13.49 9.56
N ASP A 249 -9.54 13.06 8.31
CA ASP A 249 -10.13 13.68 7.13
C ASP A 249 -11.62 13.31 6.97
N GLY A 250 -12.14 12.50 7.91
CA GLY A 250 -13.56 12.17 8.05
C GLY A 250 -14.01 10.91 7.33
N ALA A 251 -13.10 10.01 6.95
CA ALA A 251 -13.47 8.73 6.34
C ALA A 251 -14.37 7.91 7.27
N GLN A 252 -15.50 7.44 6.73
CA GLN A 252 -16.48 6.58 7.39
C GLN A 252 -16.26 5.10 7.01
N LEU A 253 -15.72 4.85 5.83
CA LEU A 253 -15.24 3.56 5.35
C LEU A 253 -13.77 3.70 4.97
N ILE A 254 -12.95 2.71 5.31
CA ILE A 254 -11.53 2.72 4.94
C ILE A 254 -11.22 1.46 4.15
N ILE A 255 -10.64 1.65 2.97
CA ILE A 255 -10.14 0.58 2.10
C ILE A 255 -8.62 0.60 2.17
N CYS A 256 -8.03 -0.54 2.49
CA CYS A 256 -6.57 -0.72 2.50
C CYS A 256 -6.18 -1.73 1.42
N LEU A 257 -5.36 -1.31 0.46
CA LEU A 257 -4.70 -2.20 -0.48
C LEU A 257 -3.32 -2.54 0.07
N LEU A 258 -3.13 -3.81 0.38
CA LEU A 258 -1.86 -4.35 0.85
C LEU A 258 -1.20 -5.11 -0.31
N TYR A 259 -0.12 -4.52 -0.86
CA TYR A 259 0.69 -5.20 -1.85
C TYR A 259 1.75 -6.06 -1.16
N THR A 260 1.63 -7.36 -1.33
CA THR A 260 2.56 -8.38 -0.81
C THR A 260 3.29 -9.06 -1.96
N SER A 261 3.91 -10.22 -1.75
CA SER A 261 4.50 -10.98 -2.84
C SER A 261 3.42 -11.42 -3.84
N ASP A 262 3.68 -11.17 -5.11
CA ASP A 262 2.95 -11.86 -6.18
C ASP A 262 3.30 -13.36 -6.10
N ALA A 263 2.27 -14.21 -6.16
CA ALA A 263 2.45 -15.67 -6.16
C ALA A 263 3.09 -16.18 -7.47
N ALA A 264 3.32 -15.29 -8.45
CA ALA A 264 3.93 -15.57 -9.74
C ALA A 264 5.41 -15.18 -9.82
N ASP A 265 5.97 -14.48 -8.83
CA ASP A 265 7.39 -14.07 -8.77
C ASP A 265 8.32 -15.11 -8.10
#